data_0c3c0ff56f0ea09e4c3d516d959c3e8a
#
_entry.id   0c3c0ff56f0ea09e4c3d516d959c3e8a
#
_cell.length_a   1.000
_cell.length_b   1.000
_cell.length_c   1.000
_cell.angle_alpha   90.00
_cell.angle_beta   90.00
_cell.angle_gamma   90.00
#
_symmetry.space_group_name_H-M   'P 1'
#
loop_
_entity.id
_entity.type
_entity.pdbx_description
1 polymer ?
#
loop_
_entity_poly.entity_id
_entity_poly.type
_entity_poly.pdbx_seq_one_letter_code
_entity_poly.pdbx_strand_id
1 'polypeptide(L)'
;ALISKRLGMIAQAGQYNLPRSLKRGDGAAAWLSIHEFVQATASLVFLVNVPMGVGYMPYYKWQFAALRKRSGSMFALLPNVGEQLETVMRLSSAACYGGAGFGEGGKGAAPAIEKINDIVEQIAVDIVKELKREHLTTSGETFLEWPRPYVEDHIASDDPVLKSL
;
A
#
# COMPACT_ATOMS: atom_id res chain seq x y z
N ALA A 1 9.31 -8.65 -10.91
CA ALA A 1 9.42 -9.27 -9.60
C ALA A 1 9.07 -8.31 -8.45
N LEU A 2 9.82 -7.24 -8.20
CA LEU A 2 9.62 -6.35 -7.05
C LEU A 2 8.22 -5.70 -7.02
N ILE A 3 7.69 -5.26 -8.14
CA ILE A 3 6.34 -4.69 -8.23
C ILE A 3 5.31 -5.74 -7.83
N SER A 4 5.36 -6.95 -8.42
CA SER A 4 4.45 -8.03 -8.06
C SER A 4 4.51 -8.36 -6.56
N LYS A 5 5.70 -8.46 -6.00
CA LYS A 5 5.88 -8.68 -4.56
C LYS A 5 5.19 -7.61 -3.71
N ARG A 6 5.33 -6.34 -4.07
CA ARG A 6 4.68 -5.24 -3.35
C ARG A 6 3.16 -5.28 -3.49
N LEU A 7 2.64 -5.61 -4.67
CA LEU A 7 1.20 -5.79 -4.87
C LEU A 7 0.63 -6.87 -3.93
N GLY A 8 1.28 -8.03 -3.84
CA GLY A 8 0.88 -9.09 -2.91
C GLY A 8 0.93 -8.65 -1.44
N MET A 9 1.97 -7.95 -1.02
CA MET A 9 2.08 -7.42 0.35
C MET A 9 0.96 -6.41 0.66
N ILE A 10 0.66 -5.50 -0.28
CA ILE A 10 -0.42 -4.51 -0.14
C ILE A 10 -1.77 -5.21 -0.03
N ALA A 11 -2.05 -6.20 -0.90
CA ALA A 11 -3.28 -6.97 -0.85
C ALA A 11 -3.43 -7.71 0.48
N GLN A 12 -2.40 -8.44 0.91
CA GLN A 12 -2.44 -9.22 2.14
C GLN A 12 -2.58 -8.32 3.38
N ALA A 13 -1.78 -7.29 3.48
CA ALA A 13 -1.80 -6.42 4.66
C ALA A 13 -3.03 -5.50 4.69
N GLY A 14 -3.26 -4.73 3.60
CA GLY A 14 -4.28 -3.69 3.55
C GLY A 14 -5.68 -4.19 3.24
N GLN A 15 -5.82 -5.07 2.24
CA GLN A 15 -7.14 -5.48 1.76
C GLN A 15 -7.65 -6.76 2.43
N TYR A 16 -6.78 -7.59 2.99
CA TYR A 16 -7.17 -8.85 3.62
C TYR A 16 -7.02 -8.83 5.14
N ASN A 17 -5.81 -8.67 5.67
CA ASN A 17 -5.54 -8.80 7.11
C ASN A 17 -6.12 -7.63 7.93
N LEU A 18 -5.97 -6.40 7.46
CA LEU A 18 -6.41 -5.21 8.17
C LEU A 18 -7.91 -5.22 8.48
N PRO A 19 -8.83 -5.36 7.50
CA PRO A 19 -10.27 -5.35 7.79
C PRO A 19 -10.69 -6.52 8.69
N ARG A 20 -10.04 -7.67 8.58
CA ARG A 20 -10.33 -8.83 9.43
C ARG A 20 -9.88 -8.63 10.87
N SER A 21 -8.71 -8.03 11.07
CA SER A 21 -8.20 -7.72 12.40
C SER A 21 -9.06 -6.68 13.10
N LEU A 22 -9.46 -5.63 12.38
CA LEU A 22 -10.38 -4.62 12.89
C LEU A 22 -11.75 -5.21 13.24
N LYS A 23 -12.29 -6.11 12.41
CA LYS A 23 -13.57 -6.78 12.67
C LYS A 23 -13.54 -7.67 13.90
N ARG A 24 -12.39 -8.26 14.24
CA ARG A 24 -12.20 -9.07 15.44
C ARG A 24 -11.93 -8.23 16.69
N GLY A 25 -11.79 -6.91 16.57
CA GLY A 25 -11.34 -6.05 17.66
C GLY A 25 -9.87 -6.29 18.06
N ASP A 26 -9.06 -6.82 17.17
CA ASP A 26 -7.63 -7.05 17.37
C ASP A 26 -6.82 -5.85 16.85
N GLY A 27 -6.79 -4.80 17.66
CA GLY A 27 -6.12 -3.55 17.31
C GLY A 27 -4.60 -3.70 17.14
N ALA A 28 -3.97 -4.62 17.84
CA ALA A 28 -2.54 -4.88 17.70
C ALA A 28 -2.21 -5.51 16.33
N ALA A 29 -2.98 -6.52 15.92
CA ALA A 29 -2.83 -7.12 14.59
C ALA A 29 -3.18 -6.13 13.47
N ALA A 30 -4.21 -5.30 13.68
CA ALA A 30 -4.56 -4.23 12.74
C ALA A 30 -3.44 -3.20 12.60
N TRP A 31 -2.82 -2.79 13.70
CA TRP A 31 -1.68 -1.87 13.70
C TRP A 31 -0.49 -2.42 12.90
N LEU A 32 -0.13 -3.69 13.10
CA LEU A 32 0.93 -4.34 12.33
C LEU A 32 0.57 -4.44 10.84
N SER A 33 -0.68 -4.73 10.52
CA SER A 33 -1.17 -4.76 9.14
C SER A 33 -1.09 -3.38 8.48
N ILE A 34 -1.44 -2.32 9.19
CA ILE A 34 -1.28 -0.92 8.72
C ILE A 34 0.20 -0.62 8.46
N HIS A 35 1.09 -0.99 9.37
CA HIS A 35 2.51 -0.77 9.20
C HIS A 35 3.04 -1.43 7.91
N GLU A 36 2.74 -2.70 7.71
CA GLU A 36 3.16 -3.43 6.52
C GLU A 36 2.56 -2.85 5.24
N PHE A 37 1.26 -2.52 5.26
CA PHE A 37 0.57 -1.86 4.15
C PHE A 37 1.25 -0.54 3.77
N VAL A 38 1.55 0.32 4.74
CA VAL A 38 2.20 1.62 4.53
C VAL A 38 3.59 1.44 3.92
N GLN A 39 4.39 0.53 4.45
CA GLN A 39 5.74 0.25 3.95
C GLN A 39 5.73 -0.32 2.52
N ALA A 40 4.87 -1.29 2.26
CA ALA A 40 4.77 -1.90 0.95
C ALA A 40 4.27 -0.91 -0.12
N THR A 41 3.28 -0.08 0.23
CA THR A 41 2.70 0.91 -0.67
C THR A 41 3.69 2.03 -0.98
N ALA A 42 4.37 2.58 0.03
CA ALA A 42 5.42 3.58 -0.19
C ALA A 42 6.54 3.03 -1.07
N SER A 43 6.95 1.78 -0.83
CA SER A 43 7.92 1.07 -1.65
C SER A 43 7.47 0.95 -3.12
N LEU A 44 6.20 0.61 -3.35
CA LEU A 44 5.64 0.52 -4.71
C LEU A 44 5.69 1.87 -5.43
N VAL A 45 5.36 2.97 -4.75
CA VAL A 45 5.43 4.32 -5.34
C VAL A 45 6.84 4.64 -5.83
N PHE A 46 7.87 4.28 -5.05
CA PHE A 46 9.26 4.45 -5.52
C PHE A 46 9.58 3.56 -6.72
N LEU A 47 9.16 2.30 -6.70
CA LEU A 47 9.42 1.36 -7.79
C LEU A 47 8.82 1.81 -9.13
N VAL A 48 7.58 2.31 -9.13
CA VAL A 48 6.95 2.79 -10.38
C VAL A 48 7.52 4.11 -10.86
N ASN A 49 8.15 4.89 -9.97
CA ASN A 49 8.81 6.16 -10.30
C ASN A 49 10.31 6.03 -10.62
N VAL A 50 10.89 4.84 -10.57
CA VAL A 50 12.34 4.61 -10.83
C VAL A 50 12.82 5.23 -12.14
N PRO A 51 12.11 5.11 -13.27
CA PRO A 51 12.56 5.72 -14.53
C PRO A 51 12.71 7.24 -14.48
N MET A 52 12.14 7.87 -13.45
CA MET A 52 12.07 9.31 -13.26
C MET A 52 13.16 9.86 -12.32
N GLY A 53 14.23 9.11 -12.10
CA GLY A 53 15.40 9.61 -11.38
C GLY A 53 15.50 9.27 -9.90
N VAL A 54 14.79 8.24 -9.43
CA VAL A 54 15.01 7.69 -8.08
C VAL A 54 15.98 6.52 -8.19
N GLY A 55 17.24 6.74 -7.86
CA GLY A 55 18.30 5.74 -8.06
C GLY A 55 18.23 4.55 -7.09
N TYR A 56 17.59 4.69 -5.93
CA TYR A 56 17.44 3.64 -4.91
C TYR A 56 16.30 3.96 -3.94
N MET A 57 15.85 2.93 -3.23
CA MET A 57 14.83 3.09 -2.19
C MET A 57 15.40 3.87 -1.00
N PRO A 58 14.81 4.98 -0.58
CA PRO A 58 15.26 5.70 0.60
C PRO A 58 15.14 4.85 1.85
N TYR A 59 16.11 4.97 2.76
CA TYR A 59 16.05 4.37 4.08
C TYR A 59 14.81 4.87 4.84
N TYR A 60 14.19 4.02 5.67
CA TYR A 60 12.86 4.27 6.24
C TYR A 60 12.68 5.65 6.91
N LYS A 61 13.69 6.19 7.59
CA LYS A 61 13.61 7.52 8.22
C LYS A 61 13.51 8.68 7.23
N TRP A 62 13.90 8.49 5.99
CA TRP A 62 13.84 9.49 4.93
C TRP A 62 12.74 9.22 3.92
N GLN A 63 12.08 8.08 4.04
CA GLN A 63 11.12 7.58 3.06
C GLN A 63 9.98 8.57 2.82
N PHE A 64 9.34 9.07 3.87
CA PHE A 64 8.23 10.01 3.73
C PHE A 64 8.67 11.42 3.30
N ALA A 65 9.83 11.88 3.71
CA ALA A 65 10.41 13.12 3.19
C ALA A 65 10.65 13.03 1.69
N ALA A 66 11.22 11.92 1.23
CA ALA A 66 11.44 11.65 -0.19
C ALA A 66 10.11 11.47 -0.96
N LEU A 67 9.13 10.82 -0.36
CA LEU A 67 7.80 10.61 -0.94
C LEU A 67 7.07 11.94 -1.16
N ARG A 68 7.05 12.82 -0.17
CA ARG A 68 6.49 14.18 -0.30
C ARG A 68 7.19 14.99 -1.40
N LYS A 69 8.52 14.95 -1.44
CA LYS A 69 9.30 15.61 -2.49
C LYS A 69 8.96 15.05 -3.87
N ARG A 70 8.82 13.73 -3.99
CA ARG A 70 8.47 13.06 -5.25
C ARG A 70 7.07 13.42 -5.70
N SER A 71 6.08 13.39 -4.80
CA SER A 71 4.69 13.71 -5.09
C SER A 71 4.48 15.13 -5.63
N GLY A 72 5.37 16.06 -5.29
CA GLY A 72 5.38 17.44 -5.83
C GLY A 72 5.99 17.59 -7.22
N SER A 73 6.56 16.52 -7.80
CA SER A 73 7.19 16.59 -9.13
C SER A 73 6.14 16.52 -10.24
N MET A 74 6.38 17.21 -11.36
CA MET A 74 5.43 17.36 -12.48
C MET A 74 5.00 16.02 -13.10
N PHE A 75 5.87 15.03 -13.13
CA PHE A 75 5.62 13.72 -13.74
C PHE A 75 5.53 12.60 -12.71
N ALA A 76 5.19 12.92 -11.46
CA ALA A 76 5.06 11.91 -10.42
C ALA A 76 3.91 10.95 -10.72
N LEU A 77 4.18 9.64 -10.64
CA LEU A 77 3.18 8.60 -10.67
C LEU A 77 2.63 8.38 -9.26
N LEU A 78 1.34 8.13 -9.14
CA LEU A 78 0.65 7.96 -7.85
C LEU A 78 0.90 9.13 -6.87
N PRO A 79 0.72 10.38 -7.29
CA PRO A 79 1.15 11.56 -6.52
C PRO A 79 0.38 11.75 -5.21
N ASN A 80 -0.82 11.20 -5.09
CA ASN A 80 -1.68 11.36 -3.90
C ASN A 80 -1.42 10.30 -2.82
N VAL A 81 -0.71 9.23 -3.15
CA VAL A 81 -0.56 8.07 -2.24
C VAL A 81 0.20 8.45 -0.97
N GLY A 82 1.23 9.28 -1.04
CA GLY A 82 1.98 9.69 0.14
C GLY A 82 1.10 10.35 1.20
N GLU A 83 0.26 11.31 0.81
CA GLU A 83 -0.68 11.99 1.71
C GLU A 83 -1.76 11.02 2.23
N GLN A 84 -2.26 10.14 1.39
CA GLN A 84 -3.21 9.09 1.78
C GLN A 84 -2.62 8.16 2.84
N LEU A 85 -1.36 7.75 2.70
CA LEU A 85 -0.65 6.93 3.69
C LEU A 85 -0.46 7.67 5.02
N GLU A 86 -0.10 8.95 4.98
CA GLU A 86 0.01 9.77 6.20
C GLU A 86 -1.35 9.92 6.90
N THR A 87 -2.43 10.01 6.14
CA THR A 87 -3.80 10.02 6.70
C THR A 87 -4.15 8.69 7.38
N VAL A 88 -3.80 7.56 6.76
CA VAL A 88 -3.99 6.23 7.38
C VAL A 88 -3.22 6.13 8.69
N MET A 89 -1.95 6.54 8.71
CA MET A 89 -1.14 6.54 9.94
C MET A 89 -1.75 7.42 11.03
N ARG A 90 -2.24 8.60 10.69
CA ARG A 90 -2.88 9.51 11.64
C ARG A 90 -4.15 8.91 12.25
N LEU A 91 -4.96 8.21 11.46
CA LEU A 91 -6.20 7.60 11.90
C LEU A 91 -6.01 6.27 12.65
N SER A 92 -4.85 5.63 12.49
CA SER A 92 -4.58 4.31 13.04
C SER A 92 -4.70 4.24 14.56
N SER A 93 -4.34 5.31 15.26
CA SER A 93 -4.49 5.38 16.72
C SER A 93 -5.95 5.25 17.15
N ALA A 94 -6.86 6.02 16.53
CA ALA A 94 -8.30 5.95 16.84
C ALA A 94 -8.90 4.58 16.46
N ALA A 95 -8.44 3.97 15.36
CA ALA A 95 -8.95 2.70 14.88
C ALA A 95 -8.51 1.49 15.72
N CYS A 96 -7.26 1.51 16.22
CA CYS A 96 -6.61 0.33 16.81
C CYS A 96 -6.41 0.42 18.32
N TYR A 97 -6.45 1.62 18.89
CA TYR A 97 -6.12 1.88 20.29
C TYR A 97 -7.28 2.55 21.00
N GLY A 98 -7.79 1.91 22.05
CA GLY A 98 -8.75 2.48 23.01
C GLY A 98 -8.06 2.82 24.33
N GLY A 99 -8.81 3.39 25.29
CA GLY A 99 -8.27 3.78 26.60
C GLY A 99 -7.65 2.65 27.42
N ALA A 100 -7.94 1.39 27.09
CA ALA A 100 -7.40 0.18 27.74
C ALA A 100 -6.22 -0.47 26.97
N GLY A 101 -5.79 0.10 25.85
CA GLY A 101 -4.73 -0.44 25.01
C GLY A 101 -5.18 -0.84 23.60
N PHE A 102 -4.41 -1.70 22.95
CA PHE A 102 -4.75 -2.25 21.64
C PHE A 102 -5.89 -3.24 21.75
N GLY A 103 -6.96 -2.98 21.01
CA GLY A 103 -8.18 -3.78 21.02
C GLY A 103 -9.20 -3.16 20.09
N GLU A 104 -10.46 -3.12 20.53
CA GLU A 104 -11.45 -2.26 19.90
C GLU A 104 -11.03 -0.80 20.10
N GLY A 105 -11.15 -0.01 19.06
CA GLY A 105 -10.80 1.41 19.13
C GLY A 105 -11.73 2.18 20.08
N GLY A 106 -11.31 3.38 20.45
CA GLY A 106 -12.07 4.27 21.33
C GLY A 106 -13.19 5.02 20.61
N LYS A 107 -13.62 6.14 21.19
CA LYS A 107 -14.52 7.08 20.52
C LYS A 107 -13.96 7.51 19.18
N GLY A 108 -14.76 7.40 18.13
CA GLY A 108 -14.33 7.72 16.78
C GLY A 108 -13.61 6.57 16.03
N ALA A 109 -13.53 5.38 16.63
CA ALA A 109 -12.97 4.20 15.96
C ALA A 109 -13.74 3.84 14.68
N ALA A 110 -15.07 3.77 14.73
CA ALA A 110 -15.87 3.39 13.58
C ALA A 110 -15.66 4.30 12.36
N PRO A 111 -15.75 5.64 12.45
CA PRO A 111 -15.44 6.50 11.30
C PRO A 111 -13.96 6.45 10.88
N ALA A 112 -13.02 6.24 11.81
CA ALA A 112 -11.61 6.07 11.48
C ALA A 112 -11.37 4.77 10.69
N ILE A 113 -11.96 3.67 11.08
CA ILE A 113 -11.91 2.38 10.40
C ILE A 113 -12.50 2.49 8.99
N GLU A 114 -13.68 3.07 8.85
CA GLU A 114 -14.33 3.30 7.56
C GLU A 114 -13.42 4.12 6.63
N LYS A 115 -12.87 5.22 7.14
CA LYS A 115 -11.98 6.08 6.36
C LYS A 115 -10.68 5.39 5.95
N ILE A 116 -10.08 4.59 6.83
CA ILE A 116 -8.88 3.80 6.51
C ILE A 116 -9.20 2.80 5.40
N ASN A 117 -10.30 2.04 5.51
CA ASN A 117 -10.69 1.07 4.49
C ASN A 117 -10.97 1.75 3.14
N ASP A 118 -11.64 2.90 3.13
CA ASP A 118 -11.89 3.68 1.91
C ASP A 118 -10.59 4.13 1.25
N ILE A 119 -9.62 4.59 2.04
CA ILE A 119 -8.31 5.02 1.53
C ILE A 119 -7.55 3.81 0.95
N VAL A 120 -7.54 2.68 1.62
CA VAL A 120 -6.89 1.45 1.14
C VAL A 120 -7.45 1.05 -0.23
N GLU A 121 -8.78 1.04 -0.38
CA GLU A 121 -9.43 0.70 -1.65
C GLU A 121 -9.19 1.77 -2.72
N GLN A 122 -9.17 3.04 -2.39
CA GLN A 122 -8.83 4.11 -3.33
C GLN A 122 -7.40 4.01 -3.84
N ILE A 123 -6.46 3.70 -2.95
CA ILE A 123 -5.06 3.45 -3.33
C ILE A 123 -4.98 2.25 -4.29
N ALA A 124 -5.72 1.18 -4.01
CA ALA A 124 -5.75 0.01 -4.89
C ALA A 124 -6.29 0.35 -6.29
N VAL A 125 -7.38 1.13 -6.36
CA VAL A 125 -7.93 1.63 -7.62
C VAL A 125 -6.89 2.44 -8.41
N ASP A 126 -6.19 3.35 -7.75
CA ASP A 126 -5.18 4.20 -8.37
C ASP A 126 -3.98 3.38 -8.87
N ILE A 127 -3.55 2.38 -8.09
CA ILE A 127 -2.49 1.46 -8.49
C ILE A 127 -2.88 0.67 -9.74
N VAL A 128 -4.07 0.06 -9.77
CA VAL A 128 -4.54 -0.71 -10.94
C VAL A 128 -4.64 0.18 -12.17
N LYS A 129 -5.15 1.40 -12.02
CA LYS A 129 -5.22 2.38 -13.10
C LYS A 129 -3.83 2.71 -13.65
N GLU A 130 -2.85 2.89 -12.79
CA GLU A 130 -1.47 3.15 -13.18
C GLU A 130 -0.83 1.96 -13.88
N LEU A 131 -0.99 0.73 -13.34
CA LEU A 131 -0.49 -0.49 -13.97
C LEU A 131 -1.10 -0.70 -15.37
N LYS A 132 -2.38 -0.38 -15.57
CA LYS A 132 -3.02 -0.43 -16.88
C LYS A 132 -2.44 0.60 -17.84
N ARG A 133 -2.19 1.82 -17.37
CA ARG A 133 -1.57 2.88 -18.16
C ARG A 133 -0.16 2.50 -18.63
N GLU A 134 0.59 1.83 -17.77
CA GLU A 134 1.94 1.32 -18.07
C GLU A 134 1.94 -0.03 -18.81
N HIS A 135 0.76 -0.51 -19.23
CA HIS A 135 0.57 -1.79 -19.91
C HIS A 135 1.08 -3.03 -19.15
N LEU A 136 1.16 -2.92 -17.82
CA LEU A 136 1.61 -4.02 -16.95
C LEU A 136 0.49 -4.98 -16.56
N THR A 137 -0.77 -4.61 -16.76
CA THR A 137 -1.93 -5.47 -16.54
C THR A 137 -3.08 -5.10 -17.46
N THR A 138 -3.90 -6.06 -17.79
CA THR A 138 -5.21 -5.85 -18.43
C THR A 138 -6.36 -6.01 -17.44
N SER A 139 -6.10 -6.53 -16.24
CA SER A 139 -7.09 -6.72 -15.18
C SER A 139 -7.64 -5.38 -14.70
N GLY A 140 -8.94 -5.32 -14.48
CA GLY A 140 -9.63 -4.20 -13.82
C GLY A 140 -9.89 -4.46 -12.34
N GLU A 141 -9.49 -5.62 -11.83
CA GLU A 141 -9.72 -6.03 -10.44
C GLU A 141 -8.86 -5.21 -9.47
N THR A 142 -9.48 -4.70 -8.42
CA THR A 142 -8.82 -3.84 -7.42
C THR A 142 -8.26 -4.61 -6.23
N PHE A 143 -8.57 -5.90 -6.07
CA PHE A 143 -7.84 -6.75 -5.15
C PHE A 143 -6.47 -7.07 -5.76
N LEU A 144 -5.41 -6.50 -5.20
CA LEU A 144 -4.09 -6.39 -5.83
C LEU A 144 -3.34 -7.72 -6.00
N GLU A 145 -3.89 -8.81 -5.50
CA GLU A 145 -3.39 -10.16 -5.82
C GLU A 145 -3.69 -10.56 -7.28
N TRP A 146 -4.83 -10.12 -7.84
CA TRP A 146 -5.27 -10.49 -9.18
C TRP A 146 -4.44 -9.89 -10.33
N PRO A 147 -3.96 -8.64 -10.29
CA PRO A 147 -3.08 -8.12 -11.35
C PRO A 147 -1.65 -8.68 -11.34
N ARG A 148 -1.21 -9.37 -10.27
CA ARG A 148 0.16 -9.89 -10.15
C ARG A 148 0.62 -10.78 -11.30
N PRO A 149 -0.16 -11.81 -11.73
CA PRO A 149 0.27 -12.66 -12.85
C PRO A 149 0.57 -11.87 -14.13
N TYR A 150 -0.24 -10.86 -14.43
CA TYR A 150 0.00 -10.00 -15.61
C TYR A 150 1.31 -9.21 -15.50
N VAL A 151 1.62 -8.70 -14.30
CA VAL A 151 2.91 -8.01 -14.04
C VAL A 151 4.07 -8.99 -14.15
N GLU A 152 3.90 -10.22 -13.67
CA GLU A 152 4.90 -11.28 -13.70
C GLU A 152 5.21 -11.76 -15.12
N ASP A 153 4.24 -11.72 -16.03
CA ASP A 153 4.43 -12.02 -17.45
C ASP A 153 5.44 -11.10 -18.16
N HIS A 154 5.69 -9.91 -17.59
CA HIS A 154 6.70 -8.96 -18.09
C HIS A 154 8.12 -9.23 -17.55
N ILE A 155 8.31 -10.24 -16.71
CA ILE A 155 9.63 -10.61 -16.20
C ILE A 155 10.40 -11.32 -17.31
N ALA A 156 11.40 -10.66 -17.86
CA ALA A 156 12.24 -11.17 -18.96
C ALA A 156 13.30 -12.19 -18.47
N SER A 157 12.95 -13.04 -17.50
CA SER A 157 13.83 -14.07 -16.94
C SER A 157 13.08 -15.35 -16.74
N ASP A 158 13.71 -16.46 -17.08
CA ASP A 158 13.17 -17.81 -16.80
C ASP A 158 13.53 -18.30 -15.39
N ASP A 159 14.26 -17.50 -14.61
CA ASP A 159 14.60 -17.84 -13.23
C ASP A 159 13.33 -17.93 -12.37
N PRO A 160 12.99 -19.13 -11.85
CA PRO A 160 11.80 -19.31 -11.05
C PRO A 160 11.81 -18.50 -9.75
N VAL A 161 12.98 -18.15 -9.22
CA VAL A 161 13.11 -17.31 -8.03
C VAL A 161 12.62 -15.89 -8.32
N LEU A 162 12.94 -15.34 -9.49
CA LEU A 162 12.48 -14.01 -9.90
C LEU A 162 10.98 -13.97 -10.21
N LYS A 163 10.40 -15.09 -10.63
CA LYS A 163 8.95 -15.22 -10.91
C LYS A 163 8.13 -15.49 -9.65
N SER A 164 8.73 -16.05 -8.61
CA SER A 164 8.06 -16.45 -7.37
C SER A 164 8.16 -15.43 -6.22
N LEU A 165 8.81 -14.30 -6.44
CA LEU A 165 9.03 -13.29 -5.39
C LEU A 165 7.76 -12.50 -5.04
#